data_4c243e155c5e07e58ca7f01ad67a1bb5
#
_entry.id   4c243e155c5e07e58ca7f01ad67a1bb5
#
_cell.length_a   1.000
_cell.length_b   1.000
_cell.length_c   1.000
_cell.angle_alpha   90.00
_cell.angle_beta   90.00
_cell.angle_gamma   90.00
#
_symmetry.space_group_name_H-M   'P 1'
#
loop_
_entity.id
_entity.type
_entity.pdbx_description
1 polymer ?
#
loop_
_entity_poly.entity_id
_entity_poly.type
_entity_poly.pdbx_seq_one_letter_code
_entity_poly.pdbx_strand_id
1 'polypeptide(L)'
;MEFKHSHALVTALVFAPFLSLPAVAANNTVSNPICPDNTANFNPTLPPSIDLPPGFTASVFVSGLNFPTGIAFLGDSQNFQVFVLESGHGLGGSRCNEQGSIPGGDFASNNPFTPDILVFNRNGTLIRGPLGKPTSSGGGLQPAGPAIDIAFVNGFSGGPLFATDSNQSTHGGGQNNSSRIVTVNPMTGQVTPFITDLPTGDHPTEQLAFKGGWIYWSQGSTTNSGVVGLDNNSGANQSDIPCQDITLSKNVFISSLGPPEVATSGYSPFDKQQPGAMIPAFFNSFTGKVRQGVCDGAILRSRLNDSTHVIEAFSWGYRNPYAIRFPPNEHPLAGGILAGEDGPDERGARPSNGAPDVLQLGRQNPDGSPDYHGWPDRYGFLPSSQAVFNPIGGTSDDLCVKNPTPPPSCTPASLANILKFDVPIADVLAFPPQPITSPLAIEGADSSFTGVDFAPDAFVTGPVRPGAVLYSLEGDFGFSPENATEPAPVIGHEVKLINFNQLPDTPLSLQIQNFARNPPGMPQAFVFPNLNGFNRPTNLRFGPDGCAYVVDYGVVRDQGEDSHVVGTGNGSLVQIPGTGVVWKICPM
;
A
#
# COMPACT_ATOMS: atom_id res chain seq x y z
N MET A 1 -94.26 5.83 31.51
CA MET A 1 -93.67 5.59 30.19
C MET A 1 -92.21 6.02 30.25
N GLU A 2 -91.32 5.10 30.55
CA GLU A 2 -89.91 5.39 30.76
C GLU A 2 -89.11 5.08 29.47
N PHE A 3 -88.37 6.10 29.02
CA PHE A 3 -87.41 5.94 27.93
C PHE A 3 -86.05 5.58 28.51
N LYS A 4 -85.55 4.31 28.23
CA LYS A 4 -84.18 3.92 28.53
C LYS A 4 -83.27 4.39 27.41
N HIS A 5 -82.32 5.22 27.75
CA HIS A 5 -81.20 5.57 26.88
C HIS A 5 -80.07 4.56 27.01
N SER A 6 -79.78 3.89 25.92
CA SER A 6 -78.65 3.00 25.80
C SER A 6 -77.41 3.81 25.40
N HIS A 7 -76.39 3.86 26.26
CA HIS A 7 -75.09 4.45 25.93
C HIS A 7 -74.20 3.40 25.30
N ALA A 8 -73.89 3.60 24.01
CA ALA A 8 -72.82 2.82 23.34
C ALA A 8 -71.46 3.45 23.71
N LEU A 9 -70.66 2.63 24.38
CA LEU A 9 -69.24 2.96 24.65
C LEU A 9 -68.44 2.75 23.36
N VAL A 10 -67.98 3.84 22.73
CA VAL A 10 -67.02 3.79 21.65
C VAL A 10 -65.63 3.77 22.29
N THR A 11 -64.98 2.59 22.26
CA THR A 11 -63.56 2.48 22.69
C THR A 11 -62.69 2.94 21.53
N ALA A 12 -62.15 4.17 21.66
CA ALA A 12 -61.13 4.65 20.75
C ALA A 12 -59.79 3.94 21.04
N LEU A 13 -59.35 3.04 20.14
CA LEU A 13 -58.00 2.55 20.15
C LEU A 13 -57.06 3.67 19.74
N VAL A 14 -56.35 4.23 20.68
CA VAL A 14 -55.22 5.13 20.42
C VAL A 14 -54.04 4.27 19.97
N PHE A 15 -53.79 4.26 18.68
CA PHE A 15 -52.52 3.79 18.15
C PHE A 15 -51.43 4.79 18.55
N ALA A 16 -50.67 4.49 19.60
CA ALA A 16 -49.41 5.15 19.85
C ALA A 16 -48.44 4.78 18.72
N PRO A 17 -47.85 5.75 18.01
CA PRO A 17 -46.78 5.41 17.10
C PRO A 17 -45.64 4.81 17.93
N PHE A 18 -45.30 3.56 17.66
CA PHE A 18 -44.01 3.00 18.10
C PHE A 18 -42.94 3.87 17.44
N LEU A 19 -42.42 4.84 18.18
CA LEU A 19 -41.14 5.44 17.91
C LEU A 19 -40.14 4.25 18.00
N SER A 20 -39.78 3.73 16.85
CA SER A 20 -38.59 2.90 16.73
C SER A 20 -37.45 3.76 17.20
N LEU A 21 -36.99 3.55 18.42
CA LEU A 21 -35.68 4.01 18.85
C LEU A 21 -34.70 3.53 17.76
N PRO A 22 -33.87 4.42 17.21
CA PRO A 22 -32.83 3.95 16.32
C PRO A 22 -32.08 2.86 17.10
N ALA A 23 -31.99 1.69 16.51
CA ALA A 23 -31.10 0.67 17.05
C ALA A 23 -29.75 1.34 17.19
N VAL A 24 -29.27 1.45 18.41
CA VAL A 24 -27.89 1.90 18.66
C VAL A 24 -27.06 0.87 17.92
N ALA A 25 -26.54 1.26 16.76
CA ALA A 25 -25.68 0.41 15.98
C ALA A 25 -24.56 -0.01 16.94
N ALA A 26 -24.43 -1.30 17.17
CA ALA A 26 -23.35 -1.81 17.99
C ALA A 26 -22.06 -1.32 17.34
N ASN A 27 -21.27 -0.53 18.05
CA ASN A 27 -19.96 -0.13 17.57
C ASN A 27 -19.21 -1.41 17.19
N ASN A 28 -18.76 -1.49 15.96
CA ASN A 28 -17.93 -2.59 15.54
C ASN A 28 -16.56 -2.37 16.17
N THR A 29 -16.41 -2.90 17.38
CA THR A 29 -15.22 -2.74 18.20
C THR A 29 -14.49 -4.06 18.21
N VAL A 30 -13.29 -4.07 17.66
CA VAL A 30 -12.39 -5.21 17.72
C VAL A 30 -11.45 -5.00 18.90
N SER A 31 -11.40 -5.97 19.80
CA SER A 31 -10.56 -5.91 20.99
C SER A 31 -9.40 -6.89 20.90
N ASN A 32 -8.21 -6.39 21.12
CA ASN A 32 -7.01 -7.21 21.23
C ASN A 32 -6.53 -7.24 22.69
N PRO A 33 -6.72 -8.35 23.41
CA PRO A 33 -6.40 -8.42 24.84
C PRO A 33 -4.89 -8.36 25.14
N ILE A 34 -4.06 -8.41 24.14
CA ILE A 34 -2.59 -8.41 24.28
C ILE A 34 -2.01 -7.01 24.18
N CYS A 35 -2.68 -6.10 23.45
CA CYS A 35 -2.25 -4.72 23.28
C CYS A 35 -3.01 -3.79 24.24
N PRO A 36 -2.32 -2.89 24.95
CA PRO A 36 -2.98 -1.97 25.89
C PRO A 36 -3.99 -1.04 25.21
N ASP A 37 -3.71 -0.65 23.97
CA ASP A 37 -4.57 0.23 23.18
C ASP A 37 -5.11 -0.53 21.96
N ASN A 38 -6.04 -1.43 22.23
CA ASN A 38 -6.43 -2.49 21.33
C ASN A 38 -7.86 -2.35 20.79
N THR A 39 -8.50 -1.22 20.96
CA THR A 39 -9.90 -1.03 20.61
C THR A 39 -10.04 -0.13 19.40
N ALA A 40 -10.71 -0.61 18.37
CA ALA A 40 -11.09 0.16 17.20
C ALA A 40 -12.56 0.58 17.30
N ASN A 41 -12.83 1.86 17.14
CA ASN A 41 -14.18 2.42 17.04
C ASN A 41 -14.54 2.66 15.58
N PHE A 42 -14.74 1.59 14.84
CA PHE A 42 -15.13 1.64 13.44
C PHE A 42 -16.37 0.77 13.22
N ASN A 43 -17.38 1.33 12.55
CA ASN A 43 -18.63 0.62 12.32
C ASN A 43 -19.05 0.66 10.84
N PRO A 44 -18.68 -0.36 10.05
CA PRO A 44 -19.02 -0.41 8.63
C PRO A 44 -20.52 -0.63 8.35
N THR A 45 -21.34 -0.86 9.38
CA THR A 45 -22.79 -0.98 9.22
C THR A 45 -23.51 0.37 9.17
N LEU A 46 -22.83 1.45 9.53
CA LEU A 46 -23.37 2.79 9.38
C LEU A 46 -23.43 3.20 7.90
N PRO A 47 -24.28 4.17 7.54
CA PRO A 47 -24.21 4.76 6.22
C PRO A 47 -22.81 5.32 5.94
N PRO A 48 -22.29 5.19 4.70
CA PRO A 48 -20.99 5.76 4.36
C PRO A 48 -20.94 7.27 4.60
N SER A 49 -19.86 7.71 5.23
CA SER A 49 -19.57 9.12 5.51
C SER A 49 -18.59 9.73 4.50
N ILE A 50 -18.39 9.05 3.36
CA ILE A 50 -17.43 9.45 2.33
C ILE A 50 -18.03 10.62 1.53
N ASP A 51 -17.31 11.75 1.50
CA ASP A 51 -17.60 12.88 0.64
C ASP A 51 -17.27 12.55 -0.82
N LEU A 52 -18.27 12.70 -1.69
CA LEU A 52 -18.18 12.42 -3.12
C LEU A 52 -18.68 13.62 -3.94
N PRO A 53 -18.18 13.81 -5.16
CA PRO A 53 -18.78 14.78 -6.06
C PRO A 53 -20.21 14.38 -6.45
N PRO A 54 -21.06 15.37 -6.82
CA PRO A 54 -22.41 15.09 -7.30
C PRO A 54 -22.42 14.08 -8.46
N GLY A 55 -23.38 13.15 -8.42
CA GLY A 55 -23.53 12.12 -9.43
C GLY A 55 -22.91 10.77 -9.04
N PHE A 56 -22.38 10.63 -7.82
CA PHE A 56 -21.80 9.40 -7.30
C PHE A 56 -22.39 9.01 -5.95
N THR A 57 -22.37 7.71 -5.69
CA THR A 57 -22.74 7.14 -4.39
C THR A 57 -21.67 6.14 -3.94
N ALA A 58 -21.41 6.09 -2.63
CA ALA A 58 -20.61 5.06 -2.00
C ALA A 58 -21.46 4.08 -1.21
N SER A 59 -21.03 2.83 -1.18
CA SER A 59 -21.60 1.78 -0.34
C SER A 59 -20.51 0.84 0.14
N VAL A 60 -20.75 0.14 1.24
CA VAL A 60 -19.93 -0.99 1.64
C VAL A 60 -20.29 -2.18 0.75
N PHE A 61 -19.33 -2.70 0.00
CA PHE A 61 -19.50 -3.94 -0.76
C PHE A 61 -19.36 -5.17 0.15
N VAL A 62 -18.28 -5.21 0.94
CA VAL A 62 -18.04 -6.21 1.97
C VAL A 62 -17.18 -5.60 3.07
N SER A 63 -17.38 -6.04 4.30
CA SER A 63 -16.60 -5.66 5.49
C SER A 63 -16.25 -6.88 6.32
N GLY A 64 -15.49 -6.70 7.40
CA GLY A 64 -15.06 -7.80 8.25
C GLY A 64 -13.85 -8.55 7.70
N LEU A 65 -13.12 -7.95 6.78
CA LEU A 65 -11.93 -8.51 6.14
C LEU A 65 -10.68 -8.33 7.01
N ASN A 66 -9.68 -9.19 6.77
CA ASN A 66 -8.38 -9.13 7.44
C ASN A 66 -7.30 -8.60 6.48
N PHE A 67 -7.04 -7.31 6.55
CA PHE A 67 -5.94 -6.69 5.80
C PHE A 67 -6.01 -6.92 4.28
N PRO A 68 -7.13 -6.61 3.62
CA PRO A 68 -7.25 -6.81 2.18
C PRO A 68 -6.35 -5.83 1.41
N THR A 69 -5.69 -6.33 0.36
CA THR A 69 -4.78 -5.55 -0.50
C THR A 69 -5.07 -5.72 -1.98
N GLY A 70 -5.55 -6.87 -2.41
CA GLY A 70 -5.76 -7.18 -3.82
C GLY A 70 -7.23 -7.44 -4.16
N ILE A 71 -7.63 -7.06 -5.38
CA ILE A 71 -8.97 -7.31 -5.89
C ILE A 71 -8.96 -7.65 -7.39
N ALA A 72 -9.69 -8.68 -7.77
CA ALA A 72 -9.88 -9.07 -9.17
C ALA A 72 -11.31 -9.48 -9.45
N PHE A 73 -11.70 -9.40 -10.70
CA PHE A 73 -13.07 -9.69 -11.13
C PHE A 73 -13.11 -10.75 -12.22
N LEU A 74 -14.15 -11.57 -12.23
CA LEU A 74 -14.39 -12.59 -13.24
C LEU A 74 -15.86 -12.60 -13.65
N GLY A 75 -16.16 -12.32 -14.91
CA GLY A 75 -17.50 -12.30 -15.46
C GLY A 75 -17.86 -11.01 -16.17
N ASP A 76 -19.14 -10.84 -16.46
CA ASP A 76 -19.67 -9.65 -17.14
C ASP A 76 -20.43 -8.72 -16.18
N SER A 77 -20.91 -7.59 -16.67
CA SER A 77 -21.60 -6.58 -15.88
C SER A 77 -22.86 -7.07 -15.15
N GLN A 78 -23.46 -8.17 -15.59
CA GLN A 78 -24.68 -8.71 -14.99
C GLN A 78 -24.40 -9.86 -14.02
N ASN A 79 -23.30 -10.60 -14.25
CA ASN A 79 -22.95 -11.76 -13.44
C ASN A 79 -21.44 -11.88 -13.31
N PHE A 80 -20.90 -11.44 -12.20
CA PHE A 80 -19.47 -11.53 -11.92
C PHE A 80 -19.17 -11.96 -10.49
N GLN A 81 -17.96 -12.46 -10.33
CA GLN A 81 -17.36 -12.79 -9.04
C GLN A 81 -16.27 -11.76 -8.71
N VAL A 82 -16.16 -11.48 -7.44
CA VAL A 82 -15.14 -10.57 -6.89
C VAL A 82 -14.21 -11.40 -6.02
N PHE A 83 -12.95 -11.43 -6.40
CA PHE A 83 -11.88 -12.07 -5.64
C PHE A 83 -11.19 -11.01 -4.82
N VAL A 84 -11.10 -11.20 -3.52
CA VAL A 84 -10.41 -10.30 -2.59
C VAL A 84 -9.27 -11.07 -1.95
N LEU A 85 -8.07 -10.53 -2.05
CA LEU A 85 -6.87 -11.05 -1.42
C LEU A 85 -6.71 -10.41 -0.04
N GLU A 86 -6.64 -11.23 0.99
CA GLU A 86 -6.20 -10.84 2.33
C GLU A 86 -4.70 -11.06 2.44
N SER A 87 -3.97 -10.04 2.85
CA SER A 87 -2.51 -9.98 2.70
C SER A 87 -1.73 -10.82 3.72
N GLY A 88 -2.34 -11.21 4.80
CA GLY A 88 -1.62 -11.75 5.94
C GLY A 88 -0.87 -10.66 6.72
N HIS A 89 0.38 -10.86 7.04
CA HIS A 89 1.23 -9.80 7.60
C HIS A 89 1.63 -8.81 6.51
N GLY A 90 0.93 -7.71 6.40
CA GLY A 90 1.25 -6.70 5.40
C GLY A 90 2.17 -5.61 5.90
N LEU A 91 1.66 -4.83 6.81
CA LEU A 91 2.38 -3.72 7.41
C LEU A 91 3.05 -4.17 8.70
N GLY A 92 4.10 -3.50 9.05
CA GLY A 92 4.89 -3.79 10.20
C GLY A 92 4.09 -4.21 11.43
N GLY A 93 4.32 -5.39 11.94
CA GLY A 93 3.56 -5.93 13.04
C GLY A 93 4.21 -5.72 14.38
N SER A 94 3.48 -5.18 15.32
CA SER A 94 3.86 -5.36 16.71
C SER A 94 3.59 -6.80 17.13
N ARG A 95 4.30 -7.27 18.14
CA ARG A 95 4.02 -8.56 18.80
C ARG A 95 2.59 -8.69 19.29
N CYS A 96 1.90 -7.60 19.49
CA CYS A 96 0.49 -7.56 19.81
C CYS A 96 -0.36 -8.28 18.77
N ASN A 97 0.05 -8.23 17.50
CA ASN A 97 -0.66 -8.83 16.39
C ASN A 97 -0.24 -10.28 16.15
N GLU A 98 0.97 -10.67 16.56
CA GLU A 98 1.56 -11.97 16.23
C GLU A 98 1.13 -13.11 17.16
N GLN A 99 0.57 -12.81 18.31
CA GLN A 99 0.33 -13.83 19.33
C GLN A 99 -0.97 -14.63 19.19
N GLY A 100 -1.52 -14.72 18.00
CA GLY A 100 -2.25 -15.90 17.56
C GLY A 100 -3.66 -16.14 18.12
N SER A 101 -4.20 -15.29 18.98
CA SER A 101 -5.54 -15.51 19.55
C SER A 101 -6.53 -14.36 19.31
N ILE A 102 -6.19 -13.46 18.42
CA ILE A 102 -7.09 -12.34 18.08
C ILE A 102 -8.19 -12.88 17.18
N PRO A 103 -9.46 -12.68 17.52
CA PRO A 103 -10.54 -12.99 16.63
C PRO A 103 -10.38 -12.15 15.35
N GLY A 104 -10.30 -12.81 14.20
CA GLY A 104 -10.41 -12.12 12.93
C GLY A 104 -11.80 -11.56 12.71
N GLY A 105 -12.02 -10.96 11.55
CA GLY A 105 -13.34 -10.52 11.12
C GLY A 105 -14.28 -11.68 10.78
N ASP A 106 -15.39 -11.36 10.13
CA ASP A 106 -16.46 -12.30 9.82
C ASP A 106 -16.01 -13.51 8.99
N PHE A 107 -14.93 -13.36 8.21
CA PHE A 107 -14.41 -14.40 7.33
C PHE A 107 -13.12 -15.02 7.86
N ALA A 108 -12.64 -14.57 9.00
CA ALA A 108 -11.37 -15.02 9.54
C ALA A 108 -11.39 -16.49 9.87
N SER A 109 -10.32 -17.13 9.49
CA SER A 109 -9.93 -18.42 10.05
C SER A 109 -9.23 -18.23 11.41
N ASN A 110 -8.74 -19.32 11.97
CA ASN A 110 -8.03 -19.30 13.26
C ASN A 110 -6.75 -18.43 13.29
N ASN A 111 -6.31 -17.93 12.16
CA ASN A 111 -5.17 -17.04 12.04
C ASN A 111 -5.43 -15.96 10.98
N PRO A 112 -5.83 -14.74 11.37
CA PRO A 112 -6.10 -13.65 10.45
C PRO A 112 -4.83 -13.09 9.76
N PHE A 113 -3.66 -13.50 10.21
CA PHE A 113 -2.37 -13.05 9.67
C PHE A 113 -1.77 -14.00 8.62
N THR A 114 -2.55 -14.94 8.10
CA THR A 114 -2.14 -15.76 6.96
C THR A 114 -2.86 -15.31 5.71
N PRO A 115 -2.15 -15.12 4.57
CA PRO A 115 -2.80 -14.69 3.34
C PRO A 115 -3.76 -15.75 2.81
N ASP A 116 -4.86 -15.28 2.24
CA ASP A 116 -5.82 -16.10 1.52
C ASP A 116 -6.68 -15.27 0.55
N ILE A 117 -7.54 -15.92 -0.22
CA ILE A 117 -8.41 -15.27 -1.19
C ILE A 117 -9.86 -15.66 -0.91
N LEU A 118 -10.70 -14.65 -0.74
CA LEU A 118 -12.13 -14.76 -0.59
C LEU A 118 -12.84 -14.44 -1.91
N VAL A 119 -13.89 -15.17 -2.23
CA VAL A 119 -14.64 -14.95 -3.48
C VAL A 119 -16.10 -14.63 -3.16
N PHE A 120 -16.53 -13.48 -3.61
CA PHE A 120 -17.88 -12.96 -3.43
C PHE A 120 -18.64 -12.93 -4.75
N ASN A 121 -19.95 -13.00 -4.69
CA ASN A 121 -20.79 -12.65 -5.82
C ASN A 121 -20.90 -11.12 -5.96
N ARG A 122 -21.51 -10.65 -7.03
CA ARG A 122 -21.70 -9.20 -7.32
C ARG A 122 -22.44 -8.41 -6.21
N ASN A 123 -23.08 -9.08 -5.29
CA ASN A 123 -23.84 -8.47 -4.19
C ASN A 123 -23.08 -8.53 -2.84
N GLY A 124 -21.81 -8.92 -2.84
CA GLY A 124 -21.00 -9.01 -1.62
C GLY A 124 -21.25 -10.28 -0.79
N THR A 125 -21.99 -11.25 -1.31
CA THR A 125 -22.19 -12.53 -0.58
C THR A 125 -21.00 -13.45 -0.85
N LEU A 126 -20.37 -13.96 0.21
CA LEU A 126 -19.31 -14.96 0.10
C LEU A 126 -19.83 -16.24 -0.56
N ILE A 127 -19.17 -16.67 -1.62
CA ILE A 127 -19.54 -17.88 -2.37
C ILE A 127 -18.45 -18.95 -2.34
N ARG A 128 -17.21 -18.56 -2.05
CA ARG A 128 -16.06 -19.48 -1.96
C ARG A 128 -14.90 -18.84 -1.19
N GLY A 129 -14.11 -19.64 -0.53
CA GLY A 129 -12.91 -19.24 0.21
C GLY A 129 -12.88 -19.84 1.62
N PRO A 130 -11.76 -19.71 2.33
CA PRO A 130 -10.50 -19.12 1.85
C PRO A 130 -9.78 -20.02 0.84
N LEU A 131 -9.29 -19.42 -0.26
CA LEU A 131 -8.50 -20.09 -1.28
C LEU A 131 -7.01 -19.75 -1.11
N GLY A 132 -6.13 -20.62 -1.55
CA GLY A 132 -4.68 -20.37 -1.53
C GLY A 132 -4.06 -20.39 -0.13
N LYS A 133 -4.81 -20.75 0.89
CA LYS A 133 -4.36 -20.77 2.27
C LYS A 133 -3.08 -21.62 2.45
N PRO A 134 -2.10 -21.15 3.23
CA PRO A 134 -0.93 -21.93 3.58
C PRO A 134 -1.28 -23.30 4.16
N THR A 135 -0.54 -24.31 3.78
CA THR A 135 -0.72 -25.68 4.29
C THR A 135 0.53 -26.13 5.04
N SER A 136 0.37 -27.04 6.00
CA SER A 136 1.47 -27.63 6.75
C SER A 136 2.49 -28.38 5.87
N SER A 137 2.11 -28.74 4.65
CA SER A 137 2.99 -29.38 3.65
C SER A 137 3.75 -28.40 2.76
N GLY A 138 3.65 -27.09 3.03
CA GLY A 138 4.32 -26.05 2.25
C GLY A 138 3.59 -25.64 0.97
N GLY A 139 2.33 -26.09 0.77
CA GLY A 139 1.47 -25.60 -0.32
C GLY A 139 0.76 -24.31 0.06
N GLY A 140 0.17 -23.64 -0.93
CA GLY A 140 -0.55 -22.38 -0.73
C GLY A 140 0.35 -21.15 -0.84
N LEU A 141 -0.22 -20.01 -0.47
CA LEU A 141 0.51 -18.74 -0.31
C LEU A 141 1.47 -18.85 0.87
N GLN A 142 2.45 -17.97 0.96
CA GLN A 142 3.44 -18.03 2.04
C GLN A 142 2.85 -17.57 3.36
N PRO A 143 3.14 -18.26 4.47
CA PRO A 143 2.36 -18.08 5.71
C PRO A 143 2.55 -16.73 6.39
N ALA A 144 3.68 -16.07 6.16
CA ALA A 144 3.93 -14.77 6.79
C ALA A 144 3.44 -13.59 5.94
N GLY A 145 3.30 -13.76 4.62
CA GLY A 145 2.95 -12.64 3.75
C GLY A 145 4.06 -11.57 3.63
N PRO A 146 3.77 -10.40 3.11
CA PRO A 146 2.50 -10.00 2.54
C PRO A 146 2.24 -10.63 1.17
N ALA A 147 0.98 -10.88 0.88
CA ALA A 147 0.48 -11.05 -0.47
C ALA A 147 -0.24 -9.74 -0.86
N ILE A 148 0.14 -9.14 -1.98
CA ILE A 148 -0.24 -7.75 -2.27
C ILE A 148 -1.32 -7.63 -3.35
N ASP A 149 -1.20 -8.38 -4.44
CA ASP A 149 -2.15 -8.22 -5.55
C ASP A 149 -2.55 -9.55 -6.18
N ILE A 150 -3.73 -9.55 -6.77
CA ILE A 150 -4.25 -10.64 -7.61
C ILE A 150 -4.83 -10.07 -8.90
N ALA A 151 -4.58 -10.76 -10.01
CA ALA A 151 -5.13 -10.34 -11.29
C ALA A 151 -5.32 -11.50 -12.26
N PHE A 152 -6.40 -11.48 -13.03
CA PHE A 152 -6.60 -12.38 -14.16
C PHE A 152 -5.87 -11.87 -15.40
N VAL A 153 -5.21 -12.77 -16.12
CA VAL A 153 -4.45 -12.43 -17.33
C VAL A 153 -5.30 -11.69 -18.38
N ASN A 154 -6.55 -12.11 -18.56
CA ASN A 154 -7.47 -11.52 -19.53
C ASN A 154 -8.50 -10.58 -18.87
N GLY A 155 -8.18 -10.00 -17.74
CA GLY A 155 -9.09 -9.15 -16.98
C GLY A 155 -10.41 -9.88 -16.68
N PHE A 156 -11.54 -9.25 -16.93
CA PHE A 156 -12.87 -9.82 -16.64
C PHE A 156 -13.19 -11.13 -17.37
N SER A 157 -12.50 -11.41 -18.49
CA SER A 157 -12.67 -12.66 -19.22
C SER A 157 -11.95 -13.85 -18.58
N GLY A 158 -11.21 -13.64 -17.50
CA GLY A 158 -10.56 -14.69 -16.72
C GLY A 158 -9.21 -15.15 -17.28
N GLY A 159 -9.05 -16.44 -17.45
CA GLY A 159 -7.75 -17.08 -17.68
C GLY A 159 -7.06 -17.43 -16.36
N PRO A 160 -5.75 -17.67 -16.36
CA PRO A 160 -4.99 -17.87 -15.14
C PRO A 160 -5.12 -16.68 -14.18
N LEU A 161 -5.36 -16.96 -12.90
CA LEU A 161 -5.30 -15.99 -11.82
C LEU A 161 -3.88 -15.99 -11.26
N PHE A 162 -3.22 -14.85 -11.27
CA PHE A 162 -1.92 -14.66 -10.66
C PHE A 162 -2.03 -13.91 -9.34
N ALA A 163 -1.08 -14.18 -8.45
CA ALA A 163 -0.92 -13.44 -7.21
C ALA A 163 0.57 -13.15 -6.96
N THR A 164 0.84 -12.01 -6.34
CA THR A 164 2.14 -11.73 -5.73
C THR A 164 2.12 -12.23 -4.30
N ASP A 165 3.23 -12.77 -3.85
CA ASP A 165 3.31 -13.50 -2.60
C ASP A 165 4.73 -13.45 -2.04
N SER A 166 4.88 -13.18 -0.76
CA SER A 166 6.18 -13.10 -0.11
C SER A 166 6.16 -13.74 1.28
N ASN A 167 7.33 -13.98 1.83
CA ASN A 167 7.51 -14.41 3.21
C ASN A 167 8.38 -13.39 3.95
N GLN A 168 8.04 -12.13 3.78
CA GLN A 168 8.80 -11.03 4.36
C GLN A 168 8.66 -11.01 5.87
N SER A 169 7.53 -11.44 6.39
CA SER A 169 7.01 -11.12 7.70
C SER A 169 7.22 -9.63 8.04
N THR A 170 6.50 -9.14 8.92
CA THR A 170 6.59 -7.72 9.22
C THR A 170 7.98 -7.33 9.70
N HIS A 171 8.45 -6.15 9.29
CA HIS A 171 9.72 -5.55 9.70
C HIS A 171 10.90 -6.50 9.70
N GLY A 172 10.92 -7.29 8.69
CA GLY A 172 12.02 -7.96 8.35
C GLY A 172 12.48 -9.15 9.06
N GLY A 173 11.66 -9.72 9.73
CA GLY A 173 11.90 -11.07 10.18
C GLY A 173 11.86 -12.10 9.05
N GLY A 174 11.58 -11.67 7.82
CA GLY A 174 11.35 -12.53 6.71
C GLY A 174 12.62 -13.09 6.05
N GLN A 175 12.40 -13.90 5.05
CA GLN A 175 13.48 -14.51 4.29
C GLN A 175 13.84 -13.60 3.12
N ASN A 176 15.11 -13.25 3.00
CA ASN A 176 15.62 -12.53 1.83
C ASN A 176 15.34 -13.32 0.55
N ASN A 177 14.99 -12.60 -0.53
CA ASN A 177 14.64 -13.20 -1.82
C ASN A 177 13.50 -14.23 -1.71
N SER A 178 12.54 -13.96 -0.86
CA SER A 178 11.38 -14.83 -0.66
C SER A 178 10.16 -14.46 -1.50
N SER A 179 10.18 -13.30 -2.16
CA SER A 179 9.08 -12.89 -3.03
C SER A 179 8.97 -13.79 -4.25
N ARG A 180 7.73 -14.01 -4.65
CA ARG A 180 7.41 -14.84 -5.82
C ARG A 180 6.11 -14.38 -6.47
N ILE A 181 5.93 -14.75 -7.71
CA ILE A 181 4.67 -14.68 -8.43
C ILE A 181 4.15 -16.10 -8.57
N VAL A 182 2.89 -16.30 -8.27
CA VAL A 182 2.24 -17.61 -8.31
C VAL A 182 0.99 -17.56 -9.17
N THR A 183 0.56 -18.72 -9.67
CA THR A 183 -0.80 -18.91 -10.18
C THR A 183 -1.65 -19.57 -9.11
N VAL A 184 -2.89 -19.13 -9.03
CA VAL A 184 -3.89 -19.70 -8.11
C VAL A 184 -5.05 -20.25 -8.92
N ASN A 185 -5.40 -21.50 -8.70
CA ASN A 185 -6.61 -22.05 -9.30
C ASN A 185 -7.85 -21.39 -8.65
N PRO A 186 -8.65 -20.63 -9.41
CA PRO A 186 -9.75 -19.86 -8.83
C PRO A 186 -10.91 -20.71 -8.27
N MET A 187 -10.90 -22.01 -8.55
CA MET A 187 -11.93 -22.95 -8.06
C MET A 187 -11.46 -23.75 -6.85
N THR A 188 -10.21 -24.18 -6.84
CA THR A 188 -9.67 -25.10 -5.82
C THR A 188 -8.73 -24.42 -4.82
N GLY A 189 -8.21 -23.23 -5.16
CA GLY A 189 -7.19 -22.55 -4.36
C GLY A 189 -5.79 -23.15 -4.49
N GLN A 190 -5.57 -24.11 -5.41
CA GLN A 190 -4.23 -24.66 -5.63
C GLN A 190 -3.29 -23.58 -6.11
N VAL A 191 -2.18 -23.41 -5.42
CA VAL A 191 -1.11 -22.45 -5.73
C VAL A 191 0.04 -23.16 -6.43
N THR A 192 0.52 -22.57 -7.52
CA THR A 192 1.66 -23.07 -8.27
C THR A 192 2.65 -21.91 -8.49
N PRO A 193 3.92 -22.05 -8.10
CA PRO A 193 4.94 -21.04 -8.37
C PRO A 193 5.11 -20.79 -9.87
N PHE A 194 5.23 -19.52 -10.25
CA PHE A 194 5.50 -19.07 -11.61
C PHE A 194 6.91 -18.45 -11.71
N ILE A 195 7.21 -17.47 -10.88
CA ILE A 195 8.56 -16.89 -10.72
C ILE A 195 8.88 -16.89 -9.23
N THR A 196 10.09 -17.31 -8.86
CA THR A 196 10.55 -17.42 -7.47
C THR A 196 11.82 -16.64 -7.23
N ASP A 197 12.21 -16.55 -5.97
CA ASP A 197 13.47 -15.95 -5.54
C ASP A 197 13.63 -14.49 -5.99
N LEU A 198 12.52 -13.74 -5.96
CA LEU A 198 12.53 -12.30 -6.19
C LEU A 198 12.96 -11.57 -4.91
N PRO A 199 13.58 -10.38 -5.04
CA PRO A 199 14.02 -9.62 -3.89
C PRO A 199 12.90 -9.37 -2.88
N THR A 200 13.28 -9.39 -1.61
CA THR A 200 12.44 -8.97 -0.49
C THR A 200 13.30 -8.18 0.46
N GLY A 201 12.77 -7.13 0.99
CA GLY A 201 13.50 -6.28 1.92
C GLY A 201 12.53 -5.31 2.56
N ASP A 202 12.76 -4.04 2.42
CA ASP A 202 11.81 -3.01 2.84
C ASP A 202 10.48 -3.18 2.10
N HIS A 203 10.54 -3.44 0.80
CA HIS A 203 9.37 -3.73 -0.02
C HIS A 203 9.54 -5.02 -0.82
N PRO A 204 8.47 -5.81 -0.96
CA PRO A 204 8.48 -7.06 -1.71
C PRO A 204 8.10 -6.87 -3.19
N THR A 205 7.64 -7.94 -3.82
CA THR A 205 6.94 -7.92 -5.11
C THR A 205 5.49 -7.51 -4.90
N GLU A 206 5.02 -6.50 -5.62
CA GLU A 206 3.77 -5.83 -5.30
C GLU A 206 2.69 -6.02 -6.38
N GLN A 207 2.27 -4.98 -7.12
CA GLN A 207 1.15 -5.12 -8.03
C GLN A 207 1.50 -5.74 -9.39
N LEU A 208 0.49 -6.29 -10.04
CA LEU A 208 0.55 -7.00 -11.31
C LEU A 208 -0.17 -6.24 -12.43
N ALA A 209 0.39 -6.30 -13.63
CA ALA A 209 -0.28 -5.84 -14.84
C ALA A 209 0.02 -6.76 -16.03
N PHE A 210 -0.91 -6.83 -17.00
CA PHE A 210 -0.76 -7.68 -18.17
C PHE A 210 -0.95 -6.87 -19.46
N LYS A 211 -0.04 -7.05 -20.42
CA LYS A 211 -0.15 -6.44 -21.75
C LYS A 211 0.66 -7.21 -22.79
N GLY A 212 0.04 -7.48 -23.93
CA GLY A 212 0.76 -8.02 -25.09
C GLY A 212 1.45 -9.37 -24.88
N GLY A 213 0.89 -10.25 -24.04
CA GLY A 213 1.48 -11.56 -23.71
C GLY A 213 2.60 -11.50 -22.67
N TRP A 214 2.76 -10.38 -21.99
CA TRP A 214 3.67 -10.20 -20.86
C TRP A 214 2.90 -10.06 -19.55
N ILE A 215 3.51 -10.57 -18.50
CA ILE A 215 3.22 -10.19 -17.13
C ILE A 215 4.24 -9.14 -16.71
N TYR A 216 3.76 -8.08 -16.07
CA TYR A 216 4.56 -7.04 -15.44
C TYR A 216 4.28 -7.05 -13.96
N TRP A 217 5.28 -6.73 -13.18
CA TRP A 217 5.10 -6.54 -11.73
C TRP A 217 5.97 -5.40 -11.23
N SER A 218 5.51 -4.76 -10.21
CA SER A 218 6.32 -3.83 -9.44
C SER A 218 7.14 -4.59 -8.41
N GLN A 219 8.40 -4.23 -8.33
CA GLN A 219 9.37 -4.76 -7.40
C GLN A 219 9.91 -3.62 -6.57
N GLY A 220 9.50 -3.56 -5.31
CA GLY A 220 9.97 -2.51 -4.42
C GLY A 220 11.45 -2.65 -4.07
N SER A 221 12.03 -1.57 -3.56
CA SER A 221 13.44 -1.56 -3.15
C SER A 221 13.66 -2.41 -1.91
N THR A 222 14.84 -2.97 -1.82
CA THR A 222 15.27 -3.76 -0.66
C THR A 222 15.56 -2.87 0.55
N THR A 223 15.93 -1.61 0.32
CA THR A 223 16.26 -0.65 1.37
C THR A 223 15.29 0.51 1.42
N ASN A 224 15.22 1.20 2.55
CA ASN A 224 14.40 2.41 2.69
C ASN A 224 14.91 3.58 1.84
N SER A 225 16.23 3.71 1.68
CA SER A 225 16.83 4.92 1.09
C SER A 225 18.11 4.67 0.31
N GLY A 226 18.28 3.51 -0.30
CA GLY A 226 19.47 3.11 -1.06
C GLY A 226 20.64 2.65 -0.20
N VAL A 227 20.46 2.60 1.11
CA VAL A 227 21.50 2.27 2.08
C VAL A 227 20.98 1.26 3.07
N VAL A 228 21.72 0.18 3.25
CA VAL A 228 21.39 -0.87 4.22
C VAL A 228 21.29 -0.28 5.61
N GLY A 229 20.23 -0.63 6.33
CA GLY A 229 19.97 -0.22 7.70
C GLY A 229 19.40 -1.35 8.54
N LEU A 230 19.45 -1.25 9.86
CA LEU A 230 18.83 -2.24 10.75
C LEU A 230 17.29 -2.22 10.67
N ASP A 231 16.74 -1.12 10.22
CA ASP A 231 15.32 -0.93 9.93
C ASP A 231 14.84 -1.71 8.71
N ASN A 232 15.77 -2.10 7.85
CA ASN A 232 15.47 -2.91 6.66
C ASN A 232 15.26 -4.35 7.00
N ASN A 233 14.79 -4.60 8.19
CA ASN A 233 14.46 -5.93 8.41
C ASN A 233 15.60 -6.87 8.83
N SER A 234 15.28 -8.07 9.09
CA SER A 234 16.21 -9.20 9.19
C SER A 234 17.23 -9.27 8.05
N GLY A 235 16.94 -8.58 6.95
CA GLY A 235 17.87 -8.37 5.87
C GLY A 235 18.91 -7.31 6.11
N ALA A 236 19.33 -7.08 7.34
CA ALA A 236 20.35 -6.09 7.68
C ALA A 236 21.61 -6.09 6.78
N ASN A 237 21.82 -7.14 6.02
CA ASN A 237 22.91 -7.28 5.05
C ASN A 237 22.45 -7.24 3.59
N GLN A 238 21.15 -7.13 3.33
CA GLN A 238 20.65 -7.11 1.96
C GLN A 238 20.55 -5.66 1.47
N SER A 239 21.32 -5.36 0.44
CA SER A 239 21.30 -4.06 -0.24
C SER A 239 20.44 -4.12 -1.50
N ASP A 240 20.09 -2.96 -2.02
CA ASP A 240 19.41 -2.83 -3.31
C ASP A 240 20.21 -3.49 -4.44
N ILE A 241 19.50 -3.87 -5.49
CA ILE A 241 20.03 -4.53 -6.67
C ILE A 241 19.82 -3.61 -7.88
N PRO A 242 20.89 -3.04 -8.47
CA PRO A 242 20.72 -2.09 -9.56
C PRO A 242 20.30 -2.77 -10.86
N CYS A 243 19.49 -2.12 -11.67
CA CYS A 243 19.07 -2.62 -12.99
C CYS A 243 20.08 -2.33 -14.11
N GLN A 244 21.07 -1.51 -13.85
CA GLN A 244 22.19 -1.22 -14.74
C GLN A 244 23.48 -1.05 -13.93
N ASP A 245 24.62 -0.98 -14.61
CA ASP A 245 25.90 -0.69 -13.95
C ASP A 245 25.83 0.69 -13.30
N ILE A 246 26.21 0.78 -12.04
CA ILE A 246 26.27 2.01 -11.27
C ILE A 246 27.65 2.22 -10.66
N THR A 247 27.99 3.48 -10.39
CA THR A 247 29.20 3.83 -9.62
C THR A 247 28.79 4.48 -8.32
N LEU A 248 29.24 3.95 -7.21
CA LEU A 248 28.96 4.49 -5.89
C LEU A 248 29.69 5.83 -5.69
N SER A 249 29.08 6.71 -4.93
CA SER A 249 29.74 7.94 -4.47
C SER A 249 30.92 7.62 -3.52
N LYS A 250 31.56 8.66 -3.03
CA LYS A 250 32.59 8.49 -1.98
C LYS A 250 32.01 8.59 -0.57
N ASN A 251 30.70 8.78 -0.46
CA ASN A 251 30.04 8.89 0.83
C ASN A 251 30.00 7.55 1.54
N VAL A 252 30.06 7.60 2.85
CA VAL A 252 29.92 6.47 3.74
C VAL A 252 28.81 6.79 4.73
N PHE A 253 27.93 5.84 4.91
CA PHE A 253 26.77 5.95 5.79
C PHE A 253 27.00 5.08 7.01
N ILE A 254 26.64 5.58 8.16
CA ILE A 254 26.86 4.91 9.43
C ILE A 254 25.49 4.63 10.07
N SER A 255 25.24 3.38 10.39
CA SER A 255 24.07 3.04 11.18
C SER A 255 24.30 3.45 12.64
N SER A 256 23.39 4.28 13.15
CA SER A 256 23.37 4.63 14.58
C SER A 256 22.72 3.57 15.46
N LEU A 257 22.19 2.51 14.87
CA LEU A 257 21.45 1.47 15.55
C LEU A 257 22.38 0.34 16.01
N GLY A 258 23.04 0.54 17.09
CA GLY A 258 23.81 -0.48 17.80
C GLY A 258 25.30 -0.21 17.88
N PRO A 259 25.96 -0.59 18.99
CA PRO A 259 27.40 -0.75 19.05
C PRO A 259 27.81 -2.12 18.49
N PRO A 260 28.88 -2.23 17.65
CA PRO A 260 29.62 -1.09 17.09
C PRO A 260 28.86 -0.39 15.96
N GLU A 261 29.15 0.90 15.74
CA GLU A 261 28.72 1.61 14.55
C GLU A 261 29.19 0.87 13.30
N VAL A 262 28.26 0.57 12.40
CA VAL A 262 28.55 -0.18 11.19
C VAL A 262 28.46 0.73 9.99
N ALA A 263 29.47 0.72 9.15
CA ALA A 263 29.54 1.59 7.98
C ALA A 263 29.27 0.83 6.68
N THR A 264 28.58 1.50 5.75
CA THR A 264 28.27 1.00 4.42
C THR A 264 28.39 2.12 3.38
N SER A 265 28.51 1.79 2.10
CA SER A 265 28.57 2.75 0.99
C SER A 265 27.31 2.78 0.12
N GLY A 266 26.17 2.25 0.60
CA GLY A 266 25.01 2.02 -0.23
C GLY A 266 25.22 0.87 -1.22
N TYR A 267 24.18 0.24 -1.72
CA TYR A 267 24.26 -0.95 -2.58
C TYR A 267 25.31 -2.00 -2.12
N SER A 268 25.71 -1.90 -0.89
CA SER A 268 26.67 -2.80 -0.24
C SER A 268 26.19 -3.19 1.14
N PRO A 269 26.46 -4.41 1.59
CA PRO A 269 26.06 -4.88 2.91
C PRO A 269 26.67 -4.04 4.03
N PHE A 270 26.15 -4.17 5.23
CA PHE A 270 26.79 -3.68 6.44
C PHE A 270 28.24 -4.18 6.53
N ASP A 271 29.09 -3.41 7.18
CA ASP A 271 30.54 -3.65 7.30
C ASP A 271 31.34 -3.57 5.99
N LYS A 272 30.69 -3.25 4.86
CA LYS A 272 31.39 -3.11 3.59
C LYS A 272 31.34 -1.68 3.09
N GLN A 273 32.44 -1.01 3.21
CA GLN A 273 32.67 0.29 2.61
C GLN A 273 33.33 0.09 1.24
N GLN A 274 32.69 0.57 0.19
CA GLN A 274 33.17 0.46 -1.19
C GLN A 274 33.09 1.83 -1.90
N PRO A 275 33.66 2.92 -1.33
CA PRO A 275 33.52 4.26 -1.90
C PRO A 275 34.10 4.31 -3.31
N GLY A 276 33.30 4.78 -4.27
CA GLY A 276 33.69 4.87 -5.67
C GLY A 276 33.73 3.54 -6.42
N ALA A 277 33.25 2.45 -5.83
CA ALA A 277 33.19 1.16 -6.51
C ALA A 277 32.10 1.14 -7.61
N MET A 278 32.35 0.37 -8.66
CA MET A 278 31.34 0.03 -9.65
C MET A 278 30.59 -1.21 -9.19
N ILE A 279 29.26 -1.15 -9.20
CA ILE A 279 28.38 -2.27 -8.92
C ILE A 279 27.73 -2.67 -10.24
N PRO A 280 27.89 -3.93 -10.69
CA PRO A 280 27.31 -4.39 -11.94
C PRO A 280 25.77 -4.46 -11.87
N ALA A 281 25.12 -4.31 -13.01
CA ALA A 281 23.71 -4.57 -13.15
C ALA A 281 23.32 -5.96 -12.62
N PHE A 282 22.19 -6.06 -11.96
CA PHE A 282 21.62 -7.31 -11.43
C PHE A 282 22.49 -8.04 -10.41
N PHE A 283 23.46 -7.34 -9.84
CA PHE A 283 24.33 -7.90 -8.82
C PHE A 283 23.66 -7.79 -7.44
N ASN A 284 23.31 -8.94 -6.89
CA ASN A 284 22.84 -9.04 -5.52
C ASN A 284 24.05 -9.21 -4.59
N SER A 285 24.38 -8.17 -3.86
CA SER A 285 25.57 -8.14 -2.98
C SER A 285 25.44 -9.09 -1.77
N PHE A 286 24.21 -9.42 -1.36
CA PHE A 286 23.96 -10.39 -0.28
C PHE A 286 24.33 -11.82 -0.71
N THR A 287 23.93 -12.23 -1.92
CA THR A 287 24.26 -13.55 -2.45
C THR A 287 25.62 -13.60 -3.14
N GLY A 288 26.20 -12.45 -3.49
CA GLY A 288 27.41 -12.34 -4.29
C GLY A 288 27.24 -12.79 -5.75
N LYS A 289 26.00 -12.78 -6.28
CA LYS A 289 25.69 -13.31 -7.61
C LYS A 289 24.96 -12.29 -8.47
N VAL A 290 25.15 -12.40 -9.79
CA VAL A 290 24.34 -11.74 -10.80
C VAL A 290 23.21 -12.68 -11.20
N ARG A 291 21.96 -12.18 -11.17
CA ARG A 291 20.80 -12.84 -11.75
C ARG A 291 20.21 -11.93 -12.81
N GLN A 292 20.48 -12.28 -14.07
CA GLN A 292 20.10 -11.46 -15.20
C GLN A 292 18.62 -11.05 -15.17
N GLY A 293 18.36 -9.75 -15.32
CA GLY A 293 17.03 -9.15 -15.35
C GLY A 293 16.37 -8.95 -13.98
N VAL A 294 16.94 -9.47 -12.89
CA VAL A 294 16.41 -9.31 -11.54
C VAL A 294 17.10 -8.14 -10.85
N CYS A 295 16.36 -7.09 -10.63
CA CYS A 295 16.74 -5.92 -9.84
C CYS A 295 15.54 -5.47 -8.99
N ASP A 296 15.73 -4.50 -8.14
CA ASP A 296 14.69 -3.92 -7.30
C ASP A 296 14.51 -2.42 -7.56
N GLY A 297 13.55 -1.81 -6.89
CA GLY A 297 13.15 -0.45 -7.24
C GLY A 297 12.75 -0.34 -8.72
N ALA A 298 11.98 -1.29 -9.24
CA ALA A 298 11.79 -1.47 -10.67
C ALA A 298 10.40 -2.00 -11.04
N ILE A 299 10.04 -1.80 -12.29
CA ILE A 299 8.97 -2.56 -12.95
C ILE A 299 9.65 -3.62 -13.81
N LEU A 300 9.43 -4.87 -13.47
CA LEU A 300 9.96 -6.03 -14.15
C LEU A 300 8.88 -6.69 -15.01
N ARG A 301 9.32 -7.52 -15.99
CA ARG A 301 8.38 -8.28 -16.82
C ARG A 301 8.94 -9.63 -17.25
N SER A 302 8.04 -10.53 -17.61
CA SER A 302 8.37 -11.82 -18.23
C SER A 302 7.30 -12.22 -19.23
N ARG A 303 7.65 -13.06 -20.20
CA ARG A 303 6.67 -13.63 -21.14
C ARG A 303 5.80 -14.68 -20.45
N LEU A 304 4.49 -14.60 -20.65
CA LEU A 304 3.55 -15.57 -20.08
C LEU A 304 3.71 -16.98 -20.67
N ASN A 305 4.17 -17.09 -21.91
CA ASN A 305 4.34 -18.36 -22.62
C ASN A 305 5.80 -18.85 -22.67
N ASP A 306 6.70 -18.19 -21.96
CA ASP A 306 8.09 -18.61 -21.83
C ASP A 306 8.28 -19.52 -20.62
N SER A 307 8.58 -20.78 -20.85
CA SER A 307 8.81 -21.76 -19.78
C SER A 307 10.09 -21.52 -18.99
N THR A 308 10.99 -20.68 -19.49
CA THR A 308 12.23 -20.30 -18.80
C THR A 308 12.05 -19.05 -17.93
N HIS A 309 10.92 -18.36 -18.09
CA HIS A 309 10.57 -17.15 -17.36
C HIS A 309 11.70 -16.12 -17.32
N VAL A 310 12.28 -15.83 -18.51
CA VAL A 310 13.29 -14.78 -18.63
C VAL A 310 12.71 -13.47 -18.11
N ILE A 311 13.43 -12.86 -17.18
CA ILE A 311 13.03 -11.58 -16.56
C ILE A 311 13.77 -10.44 -17.27
N GLU A 312 13.05 -9.36 -17.51
CA GLU A 312 13.58 -8.13 -18.08
C GLU A 312 13.16 -6.94 -17.22
N ALA A 313 14.05 -6.00 -16.98
CA ALA A 313 13.69 -4.70 -16.42
C ALA A 313 12.99 -3.85 -17.50
N PHE A 314 11.81 -3.35 -17.21
CA PHE A 314 11.04 -2.48 -18.09
C PHE A 314 11.31 -1.01 -17.80
N SER A 315 11.37 -0.65 -16.51
CA SER A 315 11.60 0.68 -15.98
C SER A 315 12.20 0.55 -14.56
N TRP A 316 13.01 1.49 -14.09
CA TRP A 316 13.66 1.39 -12.80
C TRP A 316 13.98 2.74 -12.17
N GLY A 317 14.53 2.71 -10.95
CA GLY A 317 14.87 3.91 -10.21
C GLY A 317 13.70 4.42 -9.39
N TYR A 318 12.90 3.51 -8.87
CA TYR A 318 11.84 3.74 -7.89
C TYR A 318 12.31 3.28 -6.51
N ARG A 319 11.68 3.81 -5.46
CA ARG A 319 11.77 3.18 -4.14
C ARG A 319 10.72 2.07 -4.04
N ASN A 320 9.47 2.43 -4.05
CA ASN A 320 8.37 1.49 -3.97
C ASN A 320 7.31 1.81 -5.03
N PRO A 321 7.43 1.28 -6.26
CA PRO A 321 6.42 1.49 -7.30
C PRO A 321 5.20 0.60 -7.03
N TYR A 322 4.54 0.79 -5.87
CA TYR A 322 3.49 -0.10 -5.36
C TYR A 322 2.38 -0.33 -6.39
N ALA A 323 1.77 0.75 -6.86
CA ALA A 323 0.63 0.66 -7.77
C ALA A 323 1.06 0.75 -9.23
N ILE A 324 0.69 -0.24 -10.05
CA ILE A 324 0.97 -0.19 -11.49
C ILE A 324 -0.27 -0.43 -12.35
N ARG A 325 -0.38 0.32 -13.46
CA ARG A 325 -1.49 0.15 -14.41
C ARG A 325 -1.15 0.61 -15.83
N PHE A 326 -1.50 -0.19 -16.82
CA PHE A 326 -1.40 0.23 -18.22
C PHE A 326 -2.58 1.10 -18.62
N PRO A 327 -2.32 2.21 -19.31
CA PRO A 327 -3.38 2.97 -19.95
C PRO A 327 -4.05 2.17 -21.08
N PRO A 328 -5.33 2.46 -21.38
CA PRO A 328 -5.97 1.99 -22.59
C PRO A 328 -5.16 2.36 -23.85
N ASN A 329 -5.28 1.59 -24.93
CA ASN A 329 -4.47 1.79 -26.12
C ASN A 329 -4.65 3.17 -26.78
N GLU A 330 -5.85 3.74 -26.68
CA GLU A 330 -6.18 5.06 -27.26
C GLU A 330 -5.87 6.23 -26.30
N HIS A 331 -5.35 5.93 -25.12
CA HIS A 331 -5.07 6.97 -24.12
C HIS A 331 -3.80 7.76 -24.47
N PRO A 332 -3.72 9.08 -24.17
CA PRO A 332 -2.52 9.90 -24.42
C PRO A 332 -1.24 9.35 -23.79
N LEU A 333 -1.35 8.58 -22.69
CA LEU A 333 -0.23 7.93 -22.02
C LEU A 333 0.07 6.52 -22.56
N ALA A 334 -0.60 6.07 -23.63
CA ALA A 334 -0.38 4.74 -24.19
C ALA A 334 1.10 4.49 -24.52
N GLY A 335 1.55 3.25 -24.32
CA GLY A 335 2.95 2.87 -24.46
C GLY A 335 3.76 2.93 -23.16
N GLY A 336 3.27 3.63 -22.14
CA GLY A 336 3.84 3.60 -20.79
C GLY A 336 3.00 2.78 -19.82
N ILE A 337 3.47 2.67 -18.58
CA ILE A 337 2.78 2.11 -17.42
C ILE A 337 2.76 3.16 -16.32
N LEU A 338 1.61 3.41 -15.71
CA LEU A 338 1.55 4.24 -14.52
C LEU A 338 2.19 3.48 -13.35
N ALA A 339 2.94 4.18 -12.53
CA ALA A 339 3.55 3.68 -11.31
C ALA A 339 3.32 4.68 -10.18
N GLY A 340 2.52 4.31 -9.19
CA GLY A 340 2.44 5.05 -7.92
C GLY A 340 3.60 4.64 -7.05
N GLU A 341 4.41 5.58 -6.66
CA GLU A 341 5.66 5.38 -5.92
C GLU A 341 5.59 6.04 -4.56
N ASP A 342 5.92 5.27 -3.53
CA ASP A 342 6.07 5.77 -2.18
C ASP A 342 7.51 6.16 -1.92
N GLY A 343 7.71 7.40 -1.47
CA GLY A 343 9.01 7.99 -1.16
C GLY A 343 9.69 7.36 0.06
N PRO A 344 10.98 7.64 0.28
CA PRO A 344 11.69 7.13 1.44
C PRO A 344 11.26 7.85 2.73
N ASP A 345 11.30 7.10 3.82
CA ASP A 345 10.93 7.55 5.14
C ASP A 345 12.12 8.09 5.94
N GLU A 346 11.83 8.74 7.05
CA GLU A 346 12.81 9.32 7.97
C GLU A 346 13.47 8.30 8.92
N ARG A 347 13.72 7.10 8.44
CA ARG A 347 14.31 5.99 9.23
C ARG A 347 15.56 5.41 8.57
N GLY A 348 16.29 4.62 9.33
CA GLY A 348 17.47 3.89 8.85
C GLY A 348 18.77 4.68 8.81
N ALA A 349 19.75 4.15 8.10
CA ALA A 349 21.10 4.71 8.05
C ALA A 349 21.23 5.93 7.11
N ARG A 350 20.25 6.18 6.28
CA ARG A 350 20.14 7.37 5.40
C ARG A 350 18.68 7.83 5.40
N PRO A 351 18.20 8.35 6.51
CA PRO A 351 16.81 8.80 6.61
C PRO A 351 16.55 9.98 5.68
N SER A 352 15.35 10.05 5.16
CA SER A 352 14.92 11.12 4.27
C SER A 352 13.60 11.70 4.80
N ASN A 353 13.62 12.98 5.10
CA ASN A 353 12.48 13.68 5.65
C ASN A 353 11.79 14.48 4.55
N GLY A 354 10.48 14.36 4.44
CA GLY A 354 9.69 15.14 3.50
C GLY A 354 9.86 14.73 2.03
N ALA A 355 10.28 13.50 1.74
CA ALA A 355 10.30 12.99 0.38
C ALA A 355 8.86 12.82 -0.13
N PRO A 356 8.49 13.39 -1.28
CA PRO A 356 7.14 13.29 -1.79
C PRO A 356 6.86 11.89 -2.33
N ASP A 357 5.61 11.46 -2.24
CA ASP A 357 5.08 10.35 -2.99
C ASP A 357 4.65 10.82 -4.38
N VAL A 358 4.85 10.01 -5.39
CA VAL A 358 4.70 10.47 -6.77
C VAL A 358 4.01 9.44 -7.67
N LEU A 359 3.25 9.92 -8.66
CA LEU A 359 2.74 9.10 -9.75
C LEU A 359 3.63 9.28 -10.97
N GLN A 360 4.29 8.22 -11.38
CA GLN A 360 5.24 8.18 -12.48
C GLN A 360 4.64 7.54 -13.73
N LEU A 361 5.30 7.74 -14.86
CA LEU A 361 4.99 7.04 -16.12
C LEU A 361 6.25 6.33 -16.60
N GLY A 362 6.36 5.05 -16.27
CA GLY A 362 7.47 4.20 -16.71
C GLY A 362 7.37 3.82 -18.17
N ARG A 363 8.49 3.81 -18.88
CA ARG A 363 8.62 3.43 -20.29
C ARG A 363 9.96 2.75 -20.53
N GLN A 364 10.08 2.08 -21.66
CA GLN A 364 11.40 1.74 -22.16
C GLN A 364 11.96 2.90 -23.00
N ASN A 365 13.26 3.08 -22.94
CA ASN A 365 13.98 3.95 -23.86
C ASN A 365 13.86 3.44 -25.31
N PRO A 366 14.11 4.27 -26.32
CA PRO A 366 14.05 3.86 -27.72
C PRO A 366 15.01 2.70 -28.09
N ASP A 367 16.09 2.51 -27.35
CA ASP A 367 17.02 1.40 -27.50
C ASP A 367 16.59 0.11 -26.77
N GLY A 368 15.45 0.15 -26.08
CA GLY A 368 14.90 -0.97 -25.32
C GLY A 368 15.44 -1.09 -23.89
N SER A 369 16.35 -0.22 -23.47
CA SER A 369 16.78 -0.17 -22.07
C SER A 369 15.68 0.38 -21.16
N PRO A 370 15.67 0.01 -19.87
CA PRO A 370 14.71 0.58 -18.91
C PRO A 370 14.98 2.08 -18.70
N ASP A 371 13.93 2.91 -18.67
CA ASP A 371 14.06 4.29 -18.25
C ASP A 371 14.30 4.39 -16.74
N TYR A 372 14.83 5.53 -16.30
CA TYR A 372 15.24 5.76 -14.92
C TYR A 372 14.42 6.87 -14.28
N HIS A 373 13.95 6.65 -13.04
CA HIS A 373 13.03 7.52 -12.33
C HIS A 373 13.59 8.24 -11.10
N GLY A 374 14.85 7.98 -10.72
CA GLY A 374 15.53 8.85 -9.76
C GLY A 374 16.12 8.17 -8.54
N TRP A 375 15.53 7.09 -8.06
CA TRP A 375 16.02 6.37 -6.90
C TRP A 375 17.48 5.89 -7.05
N PRO A 376 18.34 5.98 -6.04
CA PRO A 376 18.05 6.40 -4.66
C PRO A 376 18.33 7.89 -4.39
N ASP A 377 18.85 8.64 -5.33
CA ASP A 377 19.37 10.00 -5.09
C ASP A 377 18.43 11.11 -5.56
N ARG A 378 17.32 10.74 -6.19
CA ARG A 378 16.27 11.65 -6.61
C ARG A 378 14.93 11.07 -6.28
N TYR A 379 14.00 11.92 -5.87
CA TYR A 379 12.62 11.53 -5.57
C TYR A 379 11.74 12.15 -6.63
N GLY A 380 11.32 11.32 -7.59
CA GLY A 380 10.73 11.83 -8.81
C GLY A 380 11.72 12.75 -9.56
N PHE A 381 11.35 14.00 -9.79
CA PHE A 381 12.24 14.99 -10.42
C PHE A 381 13.09 15.80 -9.40
N LEU A 382 12.81 15.68 -8.11
CA LEU A 382 13.51 16.41 -7.08
C LEU A 382 14.94 15.88 -6.95
N PRO A 383 15.97 16.74 -7.03
CA PRO A 383 17.31 16.32 -6.72
C PRO A 383 17.44 15.99 -5.22
N SER A 384 18.33 15.07 -4.88
CA SER A 384 18.61 14.68 -3.50
C SER A 384 18.94 15.85 -2.57
N SER A 385 19.53 16.92 -3.12
CA SER A 385 19.82 18.16 -2.38
C SER A 385 18.58 18.89 -1.86
N GLN A 386 17.38 18.54 -2.32
CA GLN A 386 16.13 19.11 -1.84
C GLN A 386 15.42 18.20 -0.85
N ALA A 387 15.77 16.92 -0.78
CA ALA A 387 15.35 16.07 0.32
C ALA A 387 16.17 16.40 1.56
N VAL A 388 15.55 16.42 2.70
CA VAL A 388 16.22 16.70 3.95
C VAL A 388 16.63 15.41 4.66
N PHE A 389 17.71 15.50 5.37
CA PHE A 389 18.30 14.39 6.11
C PHE A 389 18.38 14.76 7.57
N ASN A 390 17.95 13.88 8.45
CA ASN A 390 18.12 14.07 9.86
C ASN A 390 19.58 13.79 10.26
N PRO A 391 20.36 14.82 10.61
CA PRO A 391 21.79 14.65 10.87
C PRO A 391 22.10 13.82 12.13
N ILE A 392 21.11 13.62 13.00
CA ILE A 392 21.29 12.84 14.23
C ILE A 392 21.12 11.34 13.95
N GLY A 393 20.65 11.01 12.76
CA GLY A 393 20.57 9.65 12.27
C GLY A 393 19.31 8.91 12.68
N GLY A 394 18.76 8.21 11.72
CA GLY A 394 17.72 7.22 11.87
C GLY A 394 16.45 7.79 12.49
N THR A 395 16.01 7.10 13.40
CA THR A 395 14.77 7.13 14.12
C THR A 395 14.54 8.32 15.05
N SER A 396 15.41 9.32 15.03
CA SER A 396 15.32 10.39 16.01
C SER A 396 14.15 11.35 15.81
N ASP A 397 13.63 11.46 14.59
CA ASP A 397 12.43 12.24 14.35
C ASP A 397 11.23 11.55 14.99
N ASP A 398 11.04 10.27 14.75
CA ASP A 398 9.96 9.50 15.36
C ASP A 398 10.15 9.39 16.87
N LEU A 399 11.36 9.10 17.30
CA LEU A 399 11.66 8.94 18.72
C LEU A 399 11.47 10.23 19.51
N CYS A 400 11.87 11.37 18.97
CA CYS A 400 11.91 12.64 19.70
C CYS A 400 10.82 13.62 19.32
N VAL A 401 10.40 13.65 18.07
CA VAL A 401 9.42 14.61 17.55
C VAL A 401 8.03 14.01 17.58
N LYS A 402 7.93 12.79 17.10
CA LYS A 402 6.66 12.09 16.97
C LYS A 402 6.28 11.27 18.22
N ASN A 403 7.19 10.91 19.08
CA ASN A 403 6.87 10.13 20.27
C ASN A 403 6.17 10.99 21.34
N PRO A 404 4.94 10.67 21.75
CA PRO A 404 4.23 11.40 22.80
C PRO A 404 4.90 11.30 24.19
N THR A 405 5.77 10.30 24.36
CA THR A 405 6.57 10.10 25.57
C THR A 405 8.05 9.99 25.22
N PRO A 406 8.65 11.06 24.67
CA PRO A 406 10.03 10.98 24.21
C PRO A 406 10.98 10.61 25.34
N PRO A 407 12.00 9.79 25.07
CA PRO A 407 12.97 9.41 26.08
C PRO A 407 13.75 10.62 26.61
N PRO A 408 14.35 10.53 27.80
CA PRO A 408 15.11 11.65 28.40
C PRO A 408 16.27 12.17 27.56
N SER A 409 16.73 11.40 26.57
CA SER A 409 17.72 11.81 25.58
C SER A 409 17.19 12.89 24.62
N CYS A 410 15.87 12.97 24.44
CA CYS A 410 15.22 13.99 23.63
C CYS A 410 15.08 15.30 24.41
N THR A 411 16.16 16.03 24.53
CA THR A 411 16.16 17.33 25.21
C THR A 411 15.60 18.42 24.30
N PRO A 412 15.14 19.56 24.83
CA PRO A 412 14.77 20.71 24.00
C PRO A 412 15.88 21.16 23.04
N ALA A 413 17.14 20.97 23.41
CA ALA A 413 18.27 21.28 22.56
C ALA A 413 18.42 20.27 21.41
N SER A 414 18.20 18.98 21.63
CA SER A 414 18.21 17.96 20.57
C SER A 414 17.03 18.15 19.61
N LEU A 415 15.83 18.41 20.13
CA LEU A 415 14.66 18.74 19.32
C LEU A 415 14.89 20.00 18.46
N ALA A 416 15.47 21.06 19.05
CA ALA A 416 15.81 22.28 18.32
C ALA A 416 16.84 22.00 17.21
N ASN A 417 17.74 21.08 17.40
CA ASN A 417 18.71 20.67 16.37
C ASN A 417 18.03 19.84 15.26
N ILE A 418 17.17 18.90 15.59
CA ILE A 418 16.41 18.11 14.62
C ILE A 418 15.55 19.02 13.73
N LEU A 419 14.86 19.99 14.32
CA LEU A 419 13.95 20.89 13.60
C LEU A 419 14.64 22.06 12.90
N LYS A 420 15.89 22.35 13.22
CA LYS A 420 16.56 23.58 12.80
C LYS A 420 17.53 23.42 11.63
N PHE A 421 17.98 22.22 11.34
CA PHE A 421 19.02 21.98 10.34
C PHE A 421 18.54 20.97 9.30
N ASP A 422 17.89 21.49 8.28
CA ASP A 422 17.70 20.75 7.04
C ASP A 422 19.07 20.55 6.39
N VAL A 423 19.56 19.34 6.42
CA VAL A 423 20.80 18.97 5.74
C VAL A 423 20.45 18.22 4.47
N PRO A 424 20.95 18.64 3.31
CA PRO A 424 20.77 17.87 2.09
C PRO A 424 21.26 16.44 2.27
N ILE A 425 20.48 15.48 1.82
CA ILE A 425 20.85 14.07 1.90
C ILE A 425 22.08 13.80 1.04
N ALA A 426 23.01 13.00 1.56
CA ALA A 426 24.23 12.65 0.83
C ALA A 426 23.92 11.63 -0.29
N ASP A 427 24.48 11.85 -1.48
CA ASP A 427 24.28 10.97 -2.63
C ASP A 427 24.91 9.59 -2.42
N VAL A 428 24.22 8.55 -2.88
CA VAL A 428 24.70 7.16 -2.94
C VAL A 428 25.47 6.94 -4.25
N LEU A 429 24.98 7.49 -5.36
CA LEU A 429 25.57 7.33 -6.67
C LEU A 429 26.53 8.48 -6.99
N ALA A 430 27.68 8.17 -7.61
CA ALA A 430 28.61 9.20 -8.08
C ALA A 430 28.06 9.96 -9.28
N PHE A 431 27.34 9.27 -10.15
CA PHE A 431 26.79 9.81 -11.40
C PHE A 431 25.36 9.29 -11.58
N PRO A 432 24.38 9.76 -10.80
CA PRO A 432 23.01 9.28 -10.94
C PRO A 432 22.51 9.65 -12.34
N PRO A 433 21.87 8.70 -13.04
CA PRO A 433 21.24 9.01 -14.32
C PRO A 433 20.21 10.13 -14.15
N GLN A 434 19.96 10.89 -15.20
CA GLN A 434 18.91 11.91 -15.16
C GLN A 434 17.56 11.24 -15.40
N PRO A 435 16.54 11.51 -14.58
CA PRO A 435 15.17 11.08 -14.88
C PRO A 435 14.70 11.67 -16.20
N ILE A 436 14.08 10.83 -17.04
CA ILE A 436 13.68 11.25 -18.39
C ILE A 436 12.38 12.06 -18.35
N THR A 437 11.51 11.76 -17.40
CA THR A 437 10.20 12.39 -17.28
C THR A 437 9.96 12.92 -15.87
N SER A 438 9.21 14.01 -15.78
CA SER A 438 8.68 14.46 -14.49
C SER A 438 7.50 13.60 -14.07
N PRO A 439 7.23 13.44 -12.77
CA PRO A 439 6.04 12.80 -12.27
C PRO A 439 4.76 13.44 -12.82
N LEU A 440 3.72 12.64 -12.98
CA LEU A 440 2.39 13.10 -13.36
C LEU A 440 1.65 13.77 -12.19
N ALA A 441 1.86 13.24 -10.99
CA ALA A 441 1.34 13.81 -9.75
C ALA A 441 2.40 13.75 -8.66
N ILE A 442 2.31 14.69 -7.73
CA ILE A 442 3.15 14.78 -6.53
C ILE A 442 2.20 14.95 -5.36
N GLU A 443 2.32 14.08 -4.38
CA GLU A 443 1.56 14.13 -3.14
C GLU A 443 2.47 14.45 -1.96
N GLY A 444 1.90 14.63 -0.78
CA GLY A 444 2.68 14.83 0.43
C GLY A 444 3.51 13.59 0.77
N ALA A 445 4.56 13.78 1.54
CA ALA A 445 5.30 12.66 2.12
C ALA A 445 4.35 11.76 2.92
N ASP A 446 4.57 10.46 2.87
CA ASP A 446 3.79 9.44 3.58
C ASP A 446 2.31 9.33 3.16
N SER A 447 1.94 9.85 2.00
CA SER A 447 0.58 9.71 1.47
C SER A 447 0.31 8.33 0.86
N SER A 448 1.33 7.65 0.42
CA SER A 448 1.38 6.27 -0.12
C SER A 448 0.43 5.99 -1.28
N PHE A 449 0.96 5.99 -2.49
CA PHE A 449 0.22 5.59 -3.69
C PHE A 449 -0.03 4.09 -3.74
N THR A 450 -1.26 3.65 -3.51
CA THR A 450 -1.57 2.23 -3.35
C THR A 450 -2.48 1.63 -4.42
N GLY A 451 -3.22 2.43 -5.15
CA GLY A 451 -4.10 1.95 -6.22
C GLY A 451 -4.19 2.95 -7.35
N VAL A 452 -4.26 2.47 -8.57
CA VAL A 452 -4.44 3.29 -9.76
C VAL A 452 -5.25 2.52 -10.81
N ASP A 453 -6.30 3.14 -11.36
CA ASP A 453 -7.02 2.56 -12.49
C ASP A 453 -7.67 3.64 -13.37
N PHE A 454 -7.92 3.28 -14.63
CA PHE A 454 -8.53 4.14 -15.63
C PHE A 454 -10.05 4.02 -15.59
N ALA A 455 -10.73 5.15 -15.48
CA ALA A 455 -12.18 5.20 -15.45
C ALA A 455 -12.79 4.68 -16.76
N PRO A 456 -13.66 3.66 -16.72
CA PRO A 456 -14.39 3.22 -17.91
C PRO A 456 -15.44 4.25 -18.32
N ASP A 457 -15.91 4.19 -19.55
CA ASP A 457 -16.93 5.11 -20.06
C ASP A 457 -18.20 5.15 -19.21
N ALA A 458 -18.57 4.02 -18.61
CA ALA A 458 -19.72 3.93 -17.70
C ALA A 458 -19.55 4.76 -16.41
N PHE A 459 -18.32 5.13 -16.07
CA PHE A 459 -18.02 5.95 -14.88
C PHE A 459 -17.91 7.45 -15.21
N VAL A 460 -17.98 7.82 -16.48
CA VAL A 460 -17.84 9.21 -16.93
C VAL A 460 -19.09 10.00 -16.62
N THR A 461 -19.09 10.68 -15.48
CA THR A 461 -20.16 11.60 -15.05
C THR A 461 -19.57 12.66 -14.10
N GLY A 462 -20.33 13.73 -13.85
CA GLY A 462 -19.90 14.81 -12.96
C GLY A 462 -18.54 15.40 -13.35
N PRO A 463 -17.54 15.34 -12.48
CA PRO A 463 -16.19 15.85 -12.77
C PRO A 463 -15.34 14.87 -13.61
N VAL A 464 -15.72 13.60 -13.73
CA VAL A 464 -14.93 12.58 -14.41
C VAL A 464 -15.04 12.71 -15.92
N ARG A 465 -13.91 12.79 -16.62
CA ARG A 465 -13.81 12.90 -18.07
C ARG A 465 -13.38 11.55 -18.70
N PRO A 466 -13.63 11.34 -19.99
CA PRO A 466 -13.10 10.17 -20.70
C PRO A 466 -11.58 10.04 -20.53
N GLY A 467 -11.10 8.85 -20.22
CA GLY A 467 -9.69 8.59 -19.97
C GLY A 467 -9.17 9.09 -18.61
N ALA A 468 -10.04 9.52 -17.72
CA ALA A 468 -9.62 9.91 -16.37
C ALA A 468 -9.02 8.74 -15.60
N VAL A 469 -8.17 9.06 -14.64
CA VAL A 469 -7.55 8.10 -13.70
C VAL A 469 -8.05 8.39 -12.30
N LEU A 470 -8.44 7.35 -11.58
CA LEU A 470 -8.55 7.39 -10.13
C LEU A 470 -7.31 6.75 -9.52
N TYR A 471 -6.84 7.32 -8.42
CA TYR A 471 -5.81 6.71 -7.60
C TYR A 471 -6.13 6.84 -6.12
N SER A 472 -5.74 5.82 -5.35
CA SER A 472 -5.91 5.79 -3.90
C SER A 472 -4.61 6.14 -3.20
N LEU A 473 -4.77 6.82 -2.08
CA LEU A 473 -3.72 7.17 -1.13
C LEU A 473 -4.04 6.49 0.20
N GLU A 474 -3.12 5.65 0.67
CA GLU A 474 -3.31 4.93 1.93
C GLU A 474 -3.33 5.87 3.13
N GLY A 475 -2.44 6.85 3.11
CA GLY A 475 -2.32 7.86 4.13
C GLY A 475 -1.22 7.60 5.15
N ASP A 476 -0.79 8.70 5.74
CA ASP A 476 0.21 8.76 6.78
C ASP A 476 -0.08 7.78 7.93
N PHE A 477 0.95 7.09 8.40
CA PHE A 477 0.93 6.33 9.65
C PHE A 477 1.07 7.25 10.88
N GLY A 478 1.06 8.56 10.68
CA GLY A 478 1.19 9.57 11.72
C GLY A 478 0.30 9.30 12.93
N PHE A 479 0.61 9.96 13.98
CA PHE A 479 0.14 9.82 15.34
C PHE A 479 -1.24 9.25 15.52
N SER A 480 -1.34 8.31 16.42
CA SER A 480 -2.62 8.04 17.07
C SER A 480 -3.19 9.36 17.62
N PRO A 481 -4.37 9.79 17.18
CA PRO A 481 -4.98 11.02 17.67
C PRO A 481 -5.23 11.02 19.17
N GLU A 482 -5.19 9.85 19.79
CA GLU A 482 -5.31 9.71 21.25
C GLU A 482 -4.17 10.40 21.99
N ASN A 483 -3.04 10.58 21.33
CA ASN A 483 -1.85 11.25 21.86
C ASN A 483 -1.56 12.59 21.20
N ALA A 484 -2.29 12.95 20.13
CA ALA A 484 -2.07 14.20 19.44
C ALA A 484 -2.68 15.36 20.20
N THR A 485 -1.86 16.28 20.65
CA THR A 485 -2.29 17.59 21.14
C THR A 485 -2.70 18.53 20.00
N GLU A 486 -2.35 18.18 18.76
CA GLU A 486 -2.69 18.85 17.53
C GLU A 486 -3.33 17.82 16.57
N PRO A 487 -4.29 18.22 15.75
CA PRO A 487 -4.80 17.34 14.73
C PRO A 487 -3.67 16.93 13.79
N ALA A 488 -3.48 15.63 13.61
CA ALA A 488 -2.54 15.12 12.63
C ALA A 488 -2.84 15.73 11.25
N PRO A 489 -1.83 16.08 10.46
CA PRO A 489 -2.07 16.53 9.10
C PRO A 489 -2.86 15.46 8.36
N VAL A 490 -3.89 15.90 7.65
CA VAL A 490 -4.73 15.01 6.83
C VAL A 490 -3.96 14.74 5.55
N ILE A 491 -3.19 13.67 5.52
CA ILE A 491 -2.43 13.25 4.34
C ILE A 491 -2.95 11.88 3.93
N GLY A 492 -3.37 11.78 2.67
CA GLY A 492 -3.91 10.52 2.13
C GLY A 492 -5.29 10.15 2.69
N HIS A 493 -5.55 8.87 2.91
CA HIS A 493 -6.85 8.30 3.30
C HIS A 493 -7.98 8.68 2.33
N GLU A 494 -7.65 8.76 1.05
CA GLU A 494 -8.56 9.31 0.05
C GLU A 494 -8.35 8.69 -1.35
N VAL A 495 -9.29 8.98 -2.23
CA VAL A 495 -9.17 8.73 -3.67
C VAL A 495 -9.18 10.05 -4.40
N LYS A 496 -8.22 10.22 -5.30
CA LYS A 496 -8.11 11.39 -6.16
C LYS A 496 -8.40 11.08 -7.62
N LEU A 497 -8.68 12.13 -8.37
CA LEU A 497 -9.04 12.08 -9.78
C LEU A 497 -8.05 12.90 -10.60
N ILE A 498 -7.52 12.31 -11.67
CA ILE A 498 -6.77 13.01 -12.71
C ILE A 498 -7.61 13.05 -13.98
N ASN A 499 -7.91 14.24 -14.47
CA ASN A 499 -8.44 14.45 -15.80
C ASN A 499 -7.31 14.90 -16.75
N PHE A 500 -7.30 14.33 -17.94
CA PHE A 500 -6.33 14.66 -18.99
C PHE A 500 -6.99 15.58 -20.00
N ASN A 501 -6.37 16.72 -20.25
CA ASN A 501 -6.81 17.66 -21.26
C ASN A 501 -5.72 17.76 -22.32
N GLN A 502 -6.02 17.24 -23.50
CA GLN A 502 -5.16 17.35 -24.66
C GLN A 502 -5.94 18.11 -25.75
N LEU A 503 -5.57 19.35 -25.98
CA LEU A 503 -6.01 20.10 -27.14
C LEU A 503 -5.05 19.85 -28.31
N PRO A 504 -5.53 19.92 -29.55
CA PRO A 504 -4.64 19.80 -30.71
C PRO A 504 -3.45 20.76 -30.59
N ASP A 505 -2.26 20.26 -30.86
CA ASP A 505 -1.00 21.00 -30.87
C ASP A 505 -0.59 21.64 -29.53
N THR A 506 -1.15 21.18 -28.40
CA THR A 506 -0.76 21.63 -27.05
C THR A 506 -0.15 20.49 -26.24
N PRO A 507 0.75 20.79 -25.30
CA PRO A 507 1.19 19.80 -24.33
C PRO A 507 0.01 19.21 -23.55
N LEU A 508 0.12 17.95 -23.16
CA LEU A 508 -0.84 17.29 -22.26
C LEU A 508 -0.88 18.05 -20.95
N SER A 509 -2.07 18.48 -20.54
CA SER A 509 -2.29 19.10 -19.23
C SER A 509 -3.10 18.19 -18.33
N LEU A 510 -2.82 18.24 -17.04
CA LEU A 510 -3.44 17.41 -16.02
C LEU A 510 -4.22 18.30 -15.06
N GLN A 511 -5.40 17.83 -14.67
CA GLN A 511 -6.17 18.43 -13.59
C GLN A 511 -6.36 17.38 -12.51
N ILE A 512 -5.76 17.62 -11.35
CA ILE A 512 -5.83 16.73 -10.18
C ILE A 512 -6.79 17.35 -9.17
N GLN A 513 -7.68 16.52 -8.62
CA GLN A 513 -8.64 16.95 -7.60
C GLN A 513 -9.04 15.78 -6.70
N ASN A 514 -9.52 16.10 -5.49
CA ASN A 514 -10.10 15.11 -4.61
C ASN A 514 -11.37 14.52 -5.25
N PHE A 515 -11.54 13.21 -5.11
CA PHE A 515 -12.70 12.50 -5.64
C PHE A 515 -13.55 11.88 -4.52
N ALA A 516 -12.93 11.08 -3.66
CA ALA A 516 -13.61 10.47 -2.52
C ALA A 516 -12.70 10.59 -1.28
N ARG A 517 -13.24 11.12 -0.19
CA ARG A 517 -12.49 11.30 1.05
C ARG A 517 -13.41 11.30 2.26
N ASN A 518 -12.84 11.12 3.42
CA ASN A 518 -13.58 11.38 4.66
C ASN A 518 -13.91 12.88 4.77
N PRO A 519 -14.90 13.28 5.59
CA PRO A 519 -15.18 14.67 5.84
C PRO A 519 -13.93 15.45 6.26
N PRO A 520 -13.81 16.74 5.92
CA PRO A 520 -12.64 17.54 6.25
C PRO A 520 -12.28 17.48 7.75
N GLY A 521 -11.00 17.32 8.06
CA GLY A 521 -10.50 17.19 9.41
C GLY A 521 -10.61 15.77 10.01
N MET A 522 -11.06 14.81 9.21
CA MET A 522 -11.21 13.40 9.64
C MET A 522 -10.36 12.49 8.73
N PRO A 523 -9.05 12.34 9.00
CA PRO A 523 -8.18 11.57 8.10
C PRO A 523 -8.60 10.11 8.04
N GLN A 524 -8.63 9.42 9.16
CA GLN A 524 -9.02 8.01 9.26
C GLN A 524 -10.38 7.87 9.96
N ALA A 525 -11.20 6.95 9.47
CA ALA A 525 -12.55 6.77 10.01
C ALA A 525 -12.55 6.26 11.45
N PHE A 526 -11.62 5.40 11.82
CA PHE A 526 -11.64 4.76 13.14
C PHE A 526 -11.43 5.72 14.31
N VAL A 527 -10.80 6.86 14.10
CA VAL A 527 -10.55 7.85 15.17
C VAL A 527 -11.78 8.65 15.57
N PHE A 528 -12.84 8.57 14.77
CA PHE A 528 -14.07 9.31 15.00
C PHE A 528 -15.23 8.35 15.25
N PRO A 529 -15.77 8.31 16.45
CA PRO A 529 -16.93 7.50 16.77
C PRO A 529 -18.08 7.80 15.78
N ASN A 530 -18.73 6.75 15.30
CA ASN A 530 -19.85 6.83 14.36
C ASN A 530 -19.51 7.32 12.93
N LEU A 531 -18.24 7.39 12.57
CA LEU A 531 -17.83 7.58 11.19
C LEU A 531 -17.70 6.22 10.48
N ASN A 532 -18.20 6.13 9.26
CA ASN A 532 -18.02 4.98 8.38
C ASN A 532 -17.41 5.46 7.07
N GLY A 533 -16.10 5.47 7.00
CA GLY A 533 -15.32 5.98 5.88
C GLY A 533 -14.01 5.22 5.70
N PHE A 534 -13.12 5.80 4.93
CA PHE A 534 -11.81 5.21 4.67
C PHE A 534 -10.94 5.17 5.94
N ASN A 535 -10.26 4.03 6.10
CA ASN A 535 -9.12 3.92 7.00
C ASN A 535 -7.83 3.93 6.18
N ARG A 536 -7.59 2.88 5.38
CA ARG A 536 -6.36 2.78 4.57
C ARG A 536 -6.67 2.19 3.20
N PRO A 537 -7.01 3.02 2.22
CA PRO A 537 -7.22 2.58 0.84
C PRO A 537 -5.92 2.01 0.25
N THR A 538 -5.83 0.69 0.07
CA THR A 538 -4.62 -0.02 -0.41
C THR A 538 -4.71 -0.49 -1.86
N ASN A 539 -5.87 -0.39 -2.47
CA ASN A 539 -6.02 -0.72 -3.90
C ASN A 539 -7.30 -0.08 -4.45
N LEU A 540 -7.32 0.11 -5.75
CA LEU A 540 -8.49 0.58 -6.47
C LEU A 540 -8.56 -0.09 -7.83
N ARG A 541 -9.72 -0.68 -8.16
CA ARG A 541 -9.97 -1.26 -9.49
C ARG A 541 -11.42 -1.01 -9.90
N PHE A 542 -11.63 -0.83 -11.20
CA PHE A 542 -12.98 -0.81 -11.76
C PHE A 542 -13.50 -2.22 -11.98
N GLY A 543 -14.75 -2.48 -11.56
CA GLY A 543 -15.43 -3.74 -11.78
C GLY A 543 -16.14 -3.83 -13.14
N PRO A 544 -16.62 -5.04 -13.52
CA PRO A 544 -17.37 -5.23 -14.77
C PRO A 544 -18.66 -4.41 -14.87
N ASP A 545 -19.20 -3.98 -13.74
CA ASP A 545 -20.40 -3.12 -13.64
C ASP A 545 -20.08 -1.63 -13.80
N GLY A 546 -18.82 -1.28 -14.05
CA GLY A 546 -18.38 0.09 -14.24
C GLY A 546 -18.21 0.89 -12.95
N CYS A 547 -18.39 0.29 -11.78
CA CYS A 547 -18.16 0.94 -10.49
C CYS A 547 -16.68 0.83 -10.07
N ALA A 548 -16.20 1.80 -9.32
CA ALA A 548 -14.90 1.71 -8.66
C ALA A 548 -15.02 0.92 -7.35
N TYR A 549 -14.12 -0.02 -7.15
CA TYR A 549 -13.97 -0.79 -5.91
C TYR A 549 -12.67 -0.35 -5.24
N VAL A 550 -12.79 0.21 -4.05
CA VAL A 550 -11.65 0.65 -3.25
C VAL A 550 -11.45 -0.38 -2.13
N VAL A 551 -10.29 -0.99 -2.13
CA VAL A 551 -9.88 -1.92 -1.08
C VAL A 551 -9.28 -1.12 0.05
N ASP A 552 -9.85 -1.25 1.24
CA ASP A 552 -9.42 -0.57 2.45
C ASP A 552 -8.87 -1.61 3.42
N TYR A 553 -7.59 -1.49 3.72
CA TYR A 553 -6.85 -2.43 4.57
C TYR A 553 -7.44 -2.56 5.98
N GLY A 554 -8.11 -1.52 6.42
CA GLY A 554 -8.69 -1.44 7.74
C GLY A 554 -7.87 -0.59 8.71
N VAL A 555 -8.08 -0.80 9.99
CA VAL A 555 -7.50 0.01 11.04
C VAL A 555 -6.06 -0.42 11.31
N VAL A 556 -5.16 0.54 11.19
CA VAL A 556 -3.79 0.45 11.67
C VAL A 556 -3.58 1.59 12.65
N ARG A 557 -3.06 1.28 13.82
CA ARG A 557 -2.74 2.26 14.88
C ARG A 557 -1.24 2.43 14.94
N ASP A 558 -0.79 3.65 14.88
CA ASP A 558 0.58 3.98 15.19
C ASP A 558 0.69 4.24 16.69
N GLN A 559 1.55 3.50 17.36
CA GLN A 559 1.82 3.67 18.78
C GLN A 559 2.84 4.79 19.07
N GLY A 560 3.28 5.49 18.02
CA GLY A 560 4.21 6.62 18.14
C GLY A 560 5.60 6.22 18.59
N GLU A 561 5.91 4.95 18.63
CA GLU A 561 7.24 4.47 18.93
C GLU A 561 7.92 4.02 17.66
N ASP A 562 9.07 4.54 17.44
CA ASP A 562 9.98 3.90 16.56
C ASP A 562 10.54 2.62 17.19
N SER A 563 9.79 1.60 17.06
CA SER A 563 10.19 0.28 17.53
C SER A 563 11.27 -0.37 16.66
N HIS A 564 11.62 0.25 15.54
CA HIS A 564 12.84 -0.07 14.81
C HIS A 564 14.08 0.20 15.68
N VAL A 565 13.90 0.90 16.79
CA VAL A 565 14.89 0.97 17.85
C VAL A 565 15.13 -0.41 18.40
N VAL A 566 16.07 -1.05 17.74
CA VAL A 566 16.93 -2.10 18.25
C VAL A 566 16.26 -3.14 19.13
N GLY A 567 15.89 -4.23 18.52
CA GLY A 567 15.84 -5.52 19.22
C GLY A 567 14.70 -5.74 20.21
N THR A 568 13.77 -4.82 20.35
CA THR A 568 12.60 -5.05 21.21
C THR A 568 11.51 -5.85 20.52
N GLY A 569 11.52 -5.92 19.20
CA GLY A 569 10.56 -6.67 18.41
C GLY A 569 9.11 -6.20 18.54
N ASN A 570 8.90 -4.98 19.00
CA ASN A 570 7.59 -4.36 19.08
C ASN A 570 7.50 -3.34 17.94
N GLY A 571 6.72 -3.64 16.90
CA GLY A 571 6.42 -2.69 15.86
C GLY A 571 5.57 -1.54 16.39
N SER A 572 5.79 -0.32 15.88
CA SER A 572 4.97 0.83 16.21
C SER A 572 3.55 0.69 15.69
N LEU A 573 3.39 -0.05 14.62
CA LEU A 573 2.10 -0.22 13.94
C LEU A 573 1.33 -1.41 14.48
N VAL A 574 0.11 -1.19 14.92
CA VAL A 574 -0.81 -2.22 15.39
C VAL A 574 -1.95 -2.37 14.39
N GLN A 575 -1.96 -3.50 13.70
CA GLN A 575 -3.00 -3.85 12.74
C GLN A 575 -4.18 -4.53 13.45
N ILE A 576 -5.40 -4.12 13.15
CA ILE A 576 -6.60 -4.67 13.78
C ILE A 576 -7.37 -5.52 12.77
N PRO A 577 -7.38 -6.85 12.91
CA PRO A 577 -8.09 -7.74 12.00
C PRO A 577 -9.60 -7.54 12.05
N GLY A 578 -10.28 -7.86 10.96
CA GLY A 578 -11.73 -7.73 10.85
C GLY A 578 -12.23 -6.31 10.61
N THR A 579 -11.33 -5.37 10.37
CA THR A 579 -11.68 -3.96 10.08
C THR A 579 -11.53 -3.59 8.62
N GLY A 580 -11.04 -4.51 7.78
CA GLY A 580 -10.91 -4.31 6.34
C GLY A 580 -12.27 -4.21 5.64
N VAL A 581 -12.34 -3.37 4.63
CA VAL A 581 -13.56 -3.09 3.85
C VAL A 581 -13.25 -3.03 2.37
N VAL A 582 -14.15 -3.50 1.55
CA VAL A 582 -14.18 -3.11 0.14
C VAL A 582 -15.32 -2.14 -0.06
N TRP A 583 -14.99 -0.93 -0.43
CA TRP A 583 -15.95 0.13 -0.78
C TRP A 583 -16.33 0.01 -2.25
N LYS A 584 -17.58 0.33 -2.57
CA LYS A 584 -18.08 0.39 -3.93
C LYS A 584 -18.62 1.78 -4.22
N ILE A 585 -18.06 2.45 -5.23
CA ILE A 585 -18.44 3.80 -5.65
C ILE A 585 -18.99 3.71 -7.07
N CYS A 586 -20.23 4.12 -7.26
CA CYS A 586 -20.90 4.03 -8.54
C CYS A 586 -21.48 5.39 -8.98
N PRO A 587 -21.57 5.65 -10.29
CA PRO A 587 -22.45 6.70 -10.83
C PRO A 587 -23.90 6.44 -10.43
N MET A 588 -24.67 7.55 -10.19
CA MET A 588 -26.10 7.49 -9.87
C MET A 588 -26.95 7.40 -11.13
#